data_92cfc7e9d34edbe3a7dd4c0fc2ecbbfa
#
_entry.id   92cfc7e9d34edbe3a7dd4c0fc2ecbbfa
#
_cell.length_a   1.000
_cell.length_b   1.000
_cell.length_c   1.000
_cell.angle_alpha   90.00
_cell.angle_beta   90.00
_cell.angle_gamma   90.00
#
_symmetry.space_group_name_H-M   'P 1'
#
loop_
_entity.id
_entity.type
_entity.pdbx_description
1 polymer ?
#
loop_
_entity_poly.entity_id
_entity_poly.type
_entity_poly.pdbx_seq_one_letter_code
_entity_poly.pdbx_strand_id
1 'polypeptide(L)'
;MNVATAYHLQDAVARLRVEAGESVIGYKVGCTGPGTKAQFGINGPIRGTLFEDEALRNDTVINPNKFCQLAIEGEMAVKVDEDGQIEAAFPVIELHNFIFRAEQKTLAELIANNGINAGIILPQVNWQSSTKYLYKNAQLTLFINGSDIGTTGLWPNDDGPEASVTWLKNNLDDCGIKLKPGSIVLTGTALGLYSVKSGDEVTVHIDGQPLVSCTIKDSST
;
A
#
# COMPACT_ATOMS: atom_id res chain seq x y z
N MET A 1 21.99 -10.16 3.25
CA MET A 1 21.16 -10.53 2.08
C MET A 1 21.19 -9.37 1.10
N ASN A 2 21.28 -9.62 -0.21
CA ASN A 2 21.19 -8.58 -1.24
C ASN A 2 19.73 -8.43 -1.74
N VAL A 3 19.45 -7.37 -2.52
CA VAL A 3 18.10 -7.05 -3.03
C VAL A 3 17.50 -8.17 -3.88
N ALA A 4 18.29 -8.77 -4.79
CA ALA A 4 17.80 -9.87 -5.63
C ALA A 4 17.38 -11.09 -4.79
N THR A 5 18.20 -11.49 -3.82
CA THR A 5 17.85 -12.57 -2.88
C THR A 5 16.60 -12.23 -2.07
N ALA A 6 16.41 -10.96 -1.70
CA ALA A 6 15.24 -10.52 -0.95
C ALA A 6 13.95 -10.66 -1.78
N TYR A 7 13.98 -10.29 -3.06
CA TYR A 7 12.83 -10.52 -3.96
C TYR A 7 12.56 -12.00 -4.19
N HIS A 8 13.61 -12.84 -4.37
CA HIS A 8 13.40 -14.29 -4.48
C HIS A 8 12.73 -14.88 -3.24
N LEU A 9 13.09 -14.41 -2.05
CA LEU A 9 12.46 -14.84 -0.80
C LEU A 9 11.00 -14.35 -0.73
N GLN A 10 10.74 -13.08 -1.03
CA GLN A 10 9.38 -12.52 -1.07
C GLN A 10 8.48 -13.32 -2.02
N ASP A 11 8.97 -13.62 -3.24
CA ASP A 11 8.22 -14.37 -4.25
C ASP A 11 8.02 -15.84 -3.86
N ALA A 12 8.99 -16.43 -3.16
CA ALA A 12 8.83 -17.80 -2.64
C ALA A 12 7.73 -17.85 -1.57
N VAL A 13 7.69 -16.89 -0.65
CA VAL A 13 6.62 -16.78 0.35
C VAL A 13 5.27 -16.55 -0.32
N ALA A 14 5.20 -15.65 -1.32
CA ALA A 14 3.96 -15.41 -2.06
C ALA A 14 3.44 -16.68 -2.76
N ARG A 15 4.34 -17.47 -3.39
CA ARG A 15 3.96 -18.78 -3.98
C ARG A 15 3.41 -19.75 -2.95
N LEU A 16 4.06 -19.88 -1.79
CA LEU A 16 3.58 -20.77 -0.71
C LEU A 16 2.19 -20.35 -0.21
N ARG A 17 1.91 -19.05 -0.11
CA ARG A 17 0.59 -18.55 0.25
C ARG A 17 -0.45 -18.92 -0.82
N VAL A 18 -0.12 -18.77 -2.10
CA VAL A 18 -1.01 -19.17 -3.20
C VAL A 18 -1.24 -20.69 -3.22
N GLU A 19 -0.21 -21.51 -2.98
CA GLU A 19 -0.33 -22.96 -2.84
C GLU A 19 -1.20 -23.35 -1.64
N ALA A 20 -1.23 -22.53 -0.59
CA ALA A 20 -2.13 -22.70 0.55
C ALA A 20 -3.58 -22.22 0.28
N GLY A 21 -3.86 -21.67 -0.90
CA GLY A 21 -5.20 -21.28 -1.33
C GLY A 21 -5.49 -19.78 -1.30
N GLU A 22 -4.49 -18.93 -0.96
CA GLU A 22 -4.67 -17.48 -0.99
C GLU A 22 -4.59 -16.93 -2.43
N SER A 23 -5.28 -15.82 -2.67
CA SER A 23 -5.31 -15.16 -3.99
C SER A 23 -4.52 -13.85 -3.98
N VAL A 24 -3.64 -13.67 -4.97
CA VAL A 24 -2.98 -12.38 -5.21
C VAL A 24 -3.93 -11.46 -5.96
N ILE A 25 -4.21 -10.29 -5.40
CA ILE A 25 -5.07 -9.25 -6.01
C ILE A 25 -4.29 -8.08 -6.59
N GLY A 26 -2.99 -8.03 -6.37
CA GLY A 26 -2.16 -6.96 -6.89
C GLY A 26 -0.86 -6.77 -6.12
N TYR A 27 -0.35 -5.55 -6.18
CA TYR A 27 0.95 -5.20 -5.60
C TYR A 27 0.94 -3.79 -5.03
N LYS A 28 1.82 -3.54 -4.07
CA LYS A 28 2.14 -2.19 -3.64
C LYS A 28 3.48 -1.75 -4.20
N VAL A 29 3.62 -0.47 -4.52
CA VAL A 29 4.88 0.20 -4.84
C VAL A 29 5.18 1.17 -3.71
N GLY A 30 6.17 0.84 -2.91
CA GLY A 30 6.57 1.65 -1.74
C GLY A 30 7.94 2.31 -1.94
N CYS A 31 8.35 3.10 -0.96
CA CYS A 31 9.62 3.84 -1.00
C CYS A 31 9.73 4.81 -2.20
N THR A 32 8.61 5.39 -2.59
CA THR A 32 8.53 6.34 -3.71
C THR A 32 8.91 7.77 -3.32
N GLY A 33 8.78 8.11 -2.05
CA GLY A 33 9.05 9.44 -1.54
C GLY A 33 10.54 9.72 -1.22
N PRO A 34 10.95 11.00 -1.17
CA PRO A 34 12.34 11.39 -0.87
C PRO A 34 12.81 11.00 0.53
N GLY A 35 11.89 10.86 1.49
CA GLY A 35 12.22 10.50 2.88
C GLY A 35 12.76 9.08 3.04
N THR A 36 12.21 8.12 2.30
CA THR A 36 12.65 6.72 2.31
C THR A 36 14.02 6.53 1.70
N LYS A 37 14.35 7.33 0.67
CA LYS A 37 15.69 7.37 0.09
C LYS A 37 16.75 7.79 1.13
N ALA A 38 16.45 8.79 1.94
CA ALA A 38 17.34 9.23 3.01
C ALA A 38 17.45 8.19 4.15
N GLN A 39 16.34 7.54 4.50
CA GLN A 39 16.27 6.61 5.62
C GLN A 39 16.94 5.25 5.34
N PHE A 40 16.84 4.73 4.13
CA PHE A 40 17.30 3.39 3.76
C PHE A 40 18.48 3.38 2.77
N GLY A 41 18.95 4.55 2.32
CA GLY A 41 20.02 4.66 1.31
C GLY A 41 19.61 4.11 -0.07
N ILE A 42 18.30 4.10 -0.36
CA ILE A 42 17.72 3.41 -1.51
C ILE A 42 17.64 4.34 -2.72
N ASN A 43 18.00 3.82 -3.88
CA ASN A 43 17.77 4.45 -5.16
C ASN A 43 16.62 3.73 -5.89
N GLY A 44 15.39 4.00 -5.50
CA GLY A 44 14.24 3.52 -6.23
C GLY A 44 13.17 2.85 -5.35
N PRO A 45 12.00 2.57 -5.96
CA PRO A 45 10.89 1.92 -5.29
C PRO A 45 11.16 0.45 -4.94
N ILE A 46 10.31 -0.08 -4.08
CA ILE A 46 10.20 -1.51 -3.80
C ILE A 46 8.77 -1.97 -4.06
N ARG A 47 8.57 -3.27 -4.27
CA ARG A 47 7.23 -3.86 -4.31
C ARG A 47 6.93 -4.71 -3.09
N GLY A 48 5.63 -4.92 -2.86
CA GLY A 48 5.05 -5.96 -2.02
C GLY A 48 3.85 -6.57 -2.72
N THR A 49 3.45 -7.78 -2.35
CA THR A 49 2.29 -8.51 -2.88
C THR A 49 1.07 -8.23 -2.01
N LEU A 50 -0.08 -7.97 -2.63
CA LEU A 50 -1.37 -7.80 -1.96
C LEU A 50 -2.20 -9.09 -2.10
N PHE A 51 -2.78 -9.54 -0.99
CA PHE A 51 -3.60 -10.75 -0.93
C PHE A 51 -5.07 -10.41 -0.66
N GLU A 52 -5.98 -11.21 -1.22
CA GLU A 52 -7.42 -10.99 -1.13
C GLU A 52 -7.93 -10.99 0.32
N ASP A 53 -7.42 -11.92 1.13
CA ASP A 53 -7.80 -12.06 2.55
C ASP A 53 -7.36 -10.87 3.42
N GLU A 54 -6.41 -10.06 2.92
CA GLU A 54 -5.91 -8.85 3.55
C GLU A 54 -6.55 -7.57 2.98
N ALA A 55 -7.47 -7.70 2.00
CA ALA A 55 -8.24 -6.59 1.44
C ALA A 55 -9.54 -6.39 2.23
N LEU A 56 -9.52 -5.42 3.12
CA LEU A 56 -10.61 -5.15 4.05
C LEU A 56 -11.58 -4.10 3.49
N ARG A 57 -12.81 -4.12 4.00
CA ARG A 57 -13.85 -3.17 3.59
C ARG A 57 -13.74 -1.87 4.37
N ASN A 58 -14.27 -0.80 3.78
CA ASN A 58 -14.45 0.48 4.47
C ASN A 58 -15.17 0.31 5.81
N ASP A 59 -14.87 1.19 6.76
CA ASP A 59 -15.42 1.19 8.13
C ASP A 59 -15.10 -0.07 8.95
N THR A 60 -14.07 -0.83 8.56
CA THR A 60 -13.65 -2.02 9.30
C THR A 60 -13.04 -1.67 10.65
N VAL A 61 -13.12 -2.61 11.59
CA VAL A 61 -12.44 -2.54 12.89
C VAL A 61 -11.17 -3.39 12.83
N ILE A 62 -10.03 -2.75 13.07
CA ILE A 62 -8.72 -3.39 13.10
C ILE A 62 -8.31 -3.67 14.54
N ASN A 63 -8.00 -4.92 14.85
CA ASN A 63 -7.42 -5.27 16.14
C ASN A 63 -5.89 -5.09 16.11
N PRO A 64 -5.31 -4.07 16.80
CA PRO A 64 -3.88 -3.81 16.76
C PRO A 64 -3.04 -4.94 17.37
N ASN A 65 -3.62 -5.79 18.22
CA ASN A 65 -2.92 -6.92 18.85
C ASN A 65 -2.57 -8.05 17.86
N LYS A 66 -3.10 -7.99 16.63
CA LYS A 66 -2.71 -8.91 15.54
C LYS A 66 -1.38 -8.51 14.87
N PHE A 67 -0.83 -7.35 15.20
CA PHE A 67 0.39 -6.79 14.61
C PHE A 67 1.47 -6.65 15.68
N CYS A 68 2.74 -6.74 15.27
CA CYS A 68 3.85 -6.40 16.15
C CYS A 68 3.85 -4.92 16.51
N GLN A 69 3.63 -4.08 15.51
CA GLN A 69 3.40 -2.64 15.65
C GLN A 69 2.63 -2.18 14.42
N LEU A 70 1.36 -1.85 14.59
CA LEU A 70 0.50 -1.37 13.53
C LEU A 70 0.84 0.07 13.16
N ALA A 71 0.97 0.34 11.87
CA ALA A 71 1.02 1.67 11.31
C ALA A 71 0.19 1.73 10.03
N ILE A 72 -0.12 2.94 9.56
CA ILE A 72 -0.95 3.16 8.38
C ILE A 72 -0.34 4.21 7.45
N GLU A 73 -0.68 4.11 6.17
CA GLU A 73 -0.50 5.16 5.17
C GLU A 73 -1.81 5.42 4.45
N GLY A 74 -2.11 6.71 4.19
CA GLY A 74 -3.15 7.10 3.26
C GLY A 74 -2.55 7.29 1.88
N GLU A 75 -3.05 6.61 0.86
CA GLU A 75 -2.52 6.70 -0.49
C GLU A 75 -3.56 6.43 -1.58
N MET A 76 -3.15 6.61 -2.83
CA MET A 76 -3.94 6.25 -4.00
C MET A 76 -3.55 4.87 -4.52
N ALA A 77 -4.56 4.12 -4.92
CA ALA A 77 -4.43 2.90 -5.68
C ALA A 77 -5.00 3.08 -7.08
N VAL A 78 -4.49 2.27 -8.02
CA VAL A 78 -5.07 2.12 -9.35
C VAL A 78 -5.42 0.67 -9.61
N LYS A 79 -6.35 0.44 -10.56
CA LYS A 79 -6.65 -0.88 -11.09
C LYS A 79 -6.25 -0.92 -12.55
N VAL A 80 -5.65 -2.01 -13.00
CA VAL A 80 -5.19 -2.18 -14.40
C VAL A 80 -6.13 -3.10 -15.18
N ASP A 81 -6.30 -2.79 -16.46
CA ASP A 81 -7.11 -3.55 -17.43
C ASP A 81 -6.34 -4.74 -18.06
N GLU A 82 -6.95 -5.34 -19.12
CA GLU A 82 -6.36 -6.48 -19.86
C GLU A 82 -5.07 -6.12 -20.58
N ASP A 83 -4.89 -4.87 -20.99
CA ASP A 83 -3.69 -4.35 -21.65
C ASP A 83 -2.66 -3.84 -20.64
N GLY A 84 -3.00 -3.88 -19.34
CA GLY A 84 -2.20 -3.37 -18.24
C GLY A 84 -2.19 -1.84 -18.20
N GLN A 85 -3.19 -1.19 -18.81
CA GLN A 85 -3.41 0.25 -18.69
C GLN A 85 -4.23 0.54 -17.42
N ILE A 86 -4.15 1.76 -16.90
CA ILE A 86 -4.91 2.15 -15.72
C ILE A 86 -6.37 2.38 -16.13
N GLU A 87 -7.29 1.60 -15.55
CA GLU A 87 -8.73 1.74 -15.80
C GLU A 87 -9.48 2.44 -14.67
N ALA A 88 -8.92 2.44 -13.44
CA ALA A 88 -9.55 3.11 -12.29
C ALA A 88 -8.50 3.64 -11.31
N ALA A 89 -8.90 4.65 -10.51
CA ALA A 89 -8.11 5.22 -9.43
C ALA A 89 -8.98 5.52 -8.21
N PHE A 90 -8.50 5.17 -7.02
CA PHE A 90 -9.26 5.30 -5.76
C PHE A 90 -8.31 5.42 -4.56
N PRO A 91 -8.73 6.11 -3.48
CA PRO A 91 -7.95 6.16 -2.24
C PRO A 91 -8.05 4.86 -1.46
N VAL A 92 -7.01 4.54 -0.69
CA VAL A 92 -6.96 3.41 0.25
C VAL A 92 -6.27 3.83 1.55
N ILE A 93 -6.42 2.99 2.58
CA ILE A 93 -5.53 2.98 3.73
C ILE A 93 -4.69 1.70 3.62
N GLU A 94 -3.36 1.84 3.50
CA GLU A 94 -2.45 0.70 3.60
C GLU A 94 -2.15 0.42 5.07
N LEU A 95 -2.21 -0.85 5.47
CA LEU A 95 -1.83 -1.34 6.79
C LEU A 95 -0.40 -1.86 6.75
N HIS A 96 0.38 -1.46 7.72
CA HIS A 96 1.78 -1.88 7.88
C HIS A 96 2.00 -2.59 9.21
N ASN A 97 2.80 -3.66 9.17
CA ASN A 97 3.22 -4.36 10.37
C ASN A 97 4.75 -4.21 10.57
N PHE A 98 5.15 -3.38 11.52
CA PHE A 98 6.56 -3.21 11.87
C PHE A 98 7.08 -4.41 12.67
N ILE A 99 7.57 -5.40 11.96
CA ILE A 99 8.10 -6.65 12.52
C ILE A 99 9.60 -6.60 12.83
N PHE A 100 10.28 -5.51 12.47
CA PHE A 100 11.73 -5.39 12.63
C PHE A 100 12.11 -5.26 14.11
N ARG A 101 13.03 -6.13 14.53
CA ARG A 101 13.63 -6.11 15.89
C ARG A 101 15.02 -5.49 15.91
N ALA A 102 15.69 -5.39 14.74
CA ALA A 102 17.02 -4.82 14.63
C ALA A 102 16.96 -3.29 14.68
N GLU A 103 17.97 -2.67 15.32
CA GLU A 103 18.12 -1.20 15.34
C GLU A 103 18.33 -0.64 13.94
N GLN A 104 19.12 -1.31 13.11
CA GLN A 104 19.34 -0.96 11.71
C GLN A 104 18.45 -1.82 10.82
N LYS A 105 17.56 -1.17 10.10
CA LYS A 105 16.68 -1.77 9.12
C LYS A 105 17.35 -1.71 7.76
N THR A 106 17.41 -2.84 7.04
CA THR A 106 17.98 -2.89 5.70
C THR A 106 16.89 -2.94 4.65
N LEU A 107 17.19 -2.42 3.46
CA LEU A 107 16.29 -2.54 2.30
C LEU A 107 15.95 -3.99 2.00
N ALA A 108 16.92 -4.88 2.04
CA ALA A 108 16.72 -6.29 1.76
C ALA A 108 15.74 -6.95 2.75
N GLU A 109 15.81 -6.59 4.04
CA GLU A 109 14.83 -7.06 5.03
C GLU A 109 13.43 -6.49 4.77
N LEU A 110 13.34 -5.22 4.38
CA LEU A 110 12.06 -4.60 4.03
C LEU A 110 11.41 -5.33 2.84
N ILE A 111 12.17 -5.58 1.78
CA ILE A 111 11.68 -6.33 0.60
C ILE A 111 11.28 -7.75 0.99
N ALA A 112 12.14 -8.49 1.71
CA ALA A 112 11.88 -9.86 2.10
C ALA A 112 10.62 -10.02 2.98
N ASN A 113 10.28 -8.98 3.74
CA ASN A 113 9.06 -8.90 4.55
C ASN A 113 7.90 -8.19 3.82
N ASN A 114 7.80 -8.37 2.51
CA ASN A 114 6.69 -7.87 1.69
C ASN A 114 6.52 -6.34 1.75
N GLY A 115 7.61 -5.58 1.92
CA GLY A 115 7.53 -4.13 2.14
C GLY A 115 6.76 -3.75 3.41
N ILE A 116 6.69 -4.67 4.40
CA ILE A 116 5.89 -4.59 5.64
C ILE A 116 4.38 -4.41 5.43
N ASN A 117 3.87 -4.57 4.21
CA ASN A 117 2.43 -4.57 3.96
C ASN A 117 1.74 -5.67 4.79
N ALA A 118 0.62 -5.35 5.36
CA ALA A 118 -0.22 -6.25 6.16
C ALA A 118 -1.71 -6.11 5.81
N GLY A 119 -2.00 -5.53 4.66
CA GLY A 119 -3.33 -5.39 4.11
C GLY A 119 -3.66 -3.99 3.64
N ILE A 120 -4.86 -3.86 3.09
CA ILE A 120 -5.42 -2.60 2.60
C ILE A 120 -6.88 -2.46 3.00
N ILE A 121 -7.35 -1.23 3.13
CA ILE A 121 -8.75 -0.92 3.31
C ILE A 121 -9.25 -0.22 2.06
N LEU A 122 -10.25 -0.81 1.41
CA LEU A 122 -10.83 -0.36 0.16
C LEU A 122 -12.05 0.54 0.39
N PRO A 123 -12.32 1.52 -0.48
CA PRO A 123 -13.51 2.37 -0.37
C PRO A 123 -14.80 1.55 -0.55
N GLN A 124 -15.91 2.11 -0.07
CA GLN A 124 -17.19 1.39 0.02
C GLN A 124 -17.83 1.10 -1.35
N VAL A 125 -17.78 2.02 -2.30
CA VAL A 125 -18.57 1.94 -3.55
C VAL A 125 -17.79 2.35 -4.79
N ASN A 126 -18.05 1.65 -5.90
CA ASN A 126 -17.69 2.02 -7.28
C ASN A 126 -16.19 2.32 -7.53
N TRP A 127 -15.30 1.84 -6.67
CA TRP A 127 -13.87 2.07 -6.85
C TRP A 127 -13.31 1.33 -8.08
N GLN A 128 -13.89 0.16 -8.43
CA GLN A 128 -13.40 -0.72 -9.49
C GLN A 128 -13.43 -0.08 -10.89
N SER A 129 -14.24 0.94 -11.09
CA SER A 129 -14.40 1.64 -12.38
C SER A 129 -14.29 3.16 -12.26
N SER A 130 -13.77 3.64 -11.14
CA SER A 130 -13.66 5.09 -10.90
C SER A 130 -12.51 5.70 -11.67
N THR A 131 -12.80 6.49 -12.71
CA THR A 131 -11.80 7.30 -13.46
C THR A 131 -11.67 8.73 -12.92
N LYS A 132 -12.48 9.08 -11.92
CA LYS A 132 -12.64 10.46 -11.40
C LYS A 132 -11.33 11.13 -11.00
N TYR A 133 -10.36 10.32 -10.50
CA TYR A 133 -9.12 10.85 -9.92
C TYR A 133 -7.91 10.74 -10.85
N LEU A 134 -8.00 10.06 -12.01
CA LEU A 134 -6.86 9.82 -12.89
C LEU A 134 -6.19 11.11 -13.38
N TYR A 135 -7.00 12.11 -13.70
CA TYR A 135 -6.51 13.38 -14.28
C TYR A 135 -6.87 14.59 -13.41
N LYS A 136 -7.28 14.35 -12.16
CA LYS A 136 -7.70 15.41 -11.27
C LYS A 136 -6.54 15.96 -10.46
N ASN A 137 -6.33 17.26 -10.51
CA ASN A 137 -5.50 17.95 -9.54
C ASN A 137 -6.29 18.09 -8.23
N ALA A 138 -6.13 17.17 -7.32
CA ALA A 138 -6.83 17.10 -6.05
C ALA A 138 -5.86 16.81 -4.91
N GLN A 139 -6.31 17.02 -3.68
CA GLN A 139 -5.51 16.80 -2.48
C GLN A 139 -6.03 15.60 -1.70
N LEU A 140 -5.12 14.73 -1.31
CA LEU A 140 -5.34 13.63 -0.39
C LEU A 140 -4.91 14.07 1.01
N THR A 141 -5.81 13.95 1.98
CA THR A 141 -5.55 14.28 3.38
C THR A 141 -5.82 13.08 4.26
N LEU A 142 -4.89 12.77 5.15
CA LEU A 142 -5.03 11.77 6.18
C LEU A 142 -5.45 12.41 7.51
N PHE A 143 -6.50 11.88 8.11
CA PHE A 143 -6.95 12.26 9.44
C PHE A 143 -6.78 11.10 10.43
N ILE A 144 -6.34 11.41 11.65
CA ILE A 144 -6.38 10.51 12.79
C ILE A 144 -7.11 11.24 13.93
N ASN A 145 -8.18 10.65 14.44
CA ASN A 145 -9.04 11.23 15.49
C ASN A 145 -9.56 12.64 15.13
N GLY A 146 -9.89 12.85 13.84
CA GLY A 146 -10.36 14.13 13.34
C GLY A 146 -9.29 15.22 13.18
N SER A 147 -8.03 14.93 13.52
CA SER A 147 -6.89 15.83 13.31
C SER A 147 -6.27 15.56 11.94
N ASP A 148 -6.04 16.63 11.17
CA ASP A 148 -5.26 16.58 9.93
C ASP A 148 -3.80 16.22 10.26
N ILE A 149 -3.35 15.07 9.76
CA ILE A 149 -2.00 14.56 9.97
C ILE A 149 -1.07 14.96 8.83
N GLY A 150 -1.63 15.18 7.64
CA GLY A 150 -0.90 15.64 6.48
C GLY A 150 -1.76 15.65 5.22
N THR A 151 -1.43 16.59 4.34
CA THR A 151 -2.09 16.77 3.04
C THR A 151 -1.03 16.78 1.93
N THR A 152 -1.32 16.09 0.82
CA THR A 152 -0.44 16.01 -0.36
C THR A 152 -1.26 15.94 -1.64
N GLY A 153 -0.60 16.04 -2.80
CA GLY A 153 -1.21 15.66 -4.08
C GLY A 153 -1.60 14.18 -4.10
N LEU A 154 -2.42 13.79 -5.07
CA LEU A 154 -2.88 12.39 -5.17
C LEU A 154 -1.74 11.41 -5.44
N TRP A 155 -0.73 11.83 -6.18
CA TRP A 155 0.35 10.97 -6.65
C TRP A 155 1.69 11.35 -6.03
N PRO A 156 2.57 10.38 -5.74
CA PRO A 156 3.86 10.64 -5.10
C PRO A 156 4.86 11.36 -6.03
N ASN A 157 4.61 11.34 -7.34
CA ASN A 157 5.46 11.94 -8.37
C ASN A 157 4.63 12.76 -9.35
N ASP A 158 5.25 13.75 -9.96
CA ASP A 158 4.63 14.62 -10.99
C ASP A 158 4.23 13.83 -12.26
N ASP A 159 4.88 12.68 -12.50
CA ASP A 159 4.57 11.77 -13.64
C ASP A 159 3.29 10.93 -13.42
N GLY A 160 2.57 11.18 -12.32
CA GLY A 160 1.31 10.50 -12.03
C GLY A 160 1.45 9.01 -11.66
N PRO A 161 0.35 8.24 -11.71
CA PRO A 161 0.34 6.84 -11.32
C PRO A 161 1.05 5.93 -12.34
N GLU A 162 1.19 6.36 -13.59
CA GLU A 162 1.82 5.60 -14.68
C GLU A 162 3.27 5.27 -14.37
N ALA A 163 4.00 6.17 -13.68
CA ALA A 163 5.38 5.94 -13.28
C ALA A 163 5.50 4.71 -12.35
N SER A 164 4.62 4.61 -11.35
CA SER A 164 4.60 3.47 -10.41
C SER A 164 4.20 2.17 -11.10
N VAL A 165 3.19 2.20 -11.97
CA VAL A 165 2.75 1.01 -12.73
C VAL A 165 3.83 0.54 -13.69
N THR A 166 4.49 1.44 -14.40
CA THR A 166 5.59 1.12 -15.32
C THR A 166 6.78 0.50 -14.58
N TRP A 167 7.17 1.11 -13.45
CA TRP A 167 8.24 0.57 -12.62
C TRP A 167 7.89 -0.84 -12.12
N LEU A 168 6.65 -1.04 -11.63
CA LEU A 168 6.18 -2.33 -11.15
C LEU A 168 6.22 -3.40 -12.24
N LYS A 169 5.73 -3.10 -13.44
CA LYS A 169 5.78 -4.03 -14.59
C LYS A 169 7.20 -4.50 -14.87
N ASN A 170 8.15 -3.55 -14.95
CA ASN A 170 9.55 -3.88 -15.19
C ASN A 170 10.13 -4.75 -14.07
N ASN A 171 9.86 -4.42 -12.81
CA ASN A 171 10.35 -5.20 -11.66
C ASN A 171 9.76 -6.62 -11.62
N LEU A 172 8.48 -6.78 -11.95
CA LEU A 172 7.84 -8.09 -12.04
C LEU A 172 8.41 -8.91 -13.21
N ASP A 173 8.62 -8.29 -14.36
CA ASP A 173 9.20 -8.94 -15.55
C ASP A 173 10.63 -9.44 -15.29
N ASP A 174 11.43 -8.67 -14.57
CA ASP A 174 12.78 -9.08 -14.12
C ASP A 174 12.75 -10.33 -13.23
N CYS A 175 11.63 -10.56 -12.53
CA CYS A 175 11.39 -11.74 -11.70
C CYS A 175 10.61 -12.86 -12.44
N GLY A 176 10.29 -12.69 -13.72
CA GLY A 176 9.48 -13.64 -14.50
C GLY A 176 8.01 -13.69 -14.11
N ILE A 177 7.50 -12.65 -13.46
CA ILE A 177 6.12 -12.50 -13.02
C ILE A 177 5.40 -11.51 -13.94
N LYS A 178 4.13 -11.74 -14.23
CA LYS A 178 3.31 -10.80 -15.01
C LYS A 178 2.27 -10.12 -14.15
N LEU A 179 2.12 -8.81 -14.35
CA LEU A 179 0.99 -8.07 -13.78
C LEU A 179 -0.30 -8.53 -14.46
N LYS A 180 -1.22 -9.08 -13.68
CA LYS A 180 -2.48 -9.63 -14.21
C LYS A 180 -3.52 -8.54 -14.42
N PRO A 181 -4.42 -8.70 -15.42
CA PRO A 181 -5.62 -7.88 -15.53
C PRO A 181 -6.42 -7.85 -14.23
N GLY A 182 -6.99 -6.71 -13.91
CA GLY A 182 -7.73 -6.51 -12.67
C GLY A 182 -6.89 -6.29 -11.42
N SER A 183 -5.54 -6.37 -11.52
CA SER A 183 -4.66 -6.13 -10.38
C SER A 183 -4.82 -4.72 -9.82
N ILE A 184 -4.83 -4.63 -8.49
CA ILE A 184 -4.72 -3.37 -7.75
C ILE A 184 -3.24 -3.03 -7.61
N VAL A 185 -2.87 -1.77 -7.85
CA VAL A 185 -1.52 -1.27 -7.64
C VAL A 185 -1.58 -0.07 -6.70
N LEU A 186 -1.03 -0.19 -5.50
CA LEU A 186 -0.77 0.94 -4.64
C LEU A 186 0.41 1.72 -5.21
N THR A 187 0.26 3.02 -5.40
CA THR A 187 1.21 3.82 -6.17
C THR A 187 2.27 4.51 -5.30
N GLY A 188 2.14 4.37 -3.98
CA GLY A 188 2.92 5.09 -3.00
C GLY A 188 2.31 6.44 -2.63
N THR A 189 2.83 7.05 -1.59
CA THR A 189 2.37 8.33 -1.07
C THR A 189 3.53 9.27 -0.75
N ALA A 190 3.29 10.58 -0.81
CA ALA A 190 4.20 11.59 -0.27
C ALA A 190 3.91 11.90 1.21
N LEU A 191 2.82 11.37 1.78
CA LEU A 191 2.55 11.39 3.21
C LEU A 191 3.56 10.53 3.98
N GLY A 192 3.48 10.36 5.19
CA GLY A 192 4.35 9.46 5.96
C GLY A 192 3.59 8.23 6.41
N LEU A 193 4.31 7.37 7.09
CA LEU A 193 3.80 6.21 7.79
C LEU A 193 3.55 6.59 9.25
N TYR A 194 2.33 6.36 9.73
CA TYR A 194 1.88 6.82 11.05
C TYR A 194 1.48 5.63 11.93
N SER A 195 2.11 5.55 13.11
CA SER A 195 1.71 4.56 14.12
C SER A 195 0.32 4.87 14.66
N VAL A 196 -0.50 3.84 14.85
CA VAL A 196 -1.84 3.93 15.41
C VAL A 196 -2.01 2.95 16.56
N LYS A 197 -2.98 3.24 17.44
CA LYS A 197 -3.26 2.47 18.66
C LYS A 197 -4.75 2.28 18.86
N SER A 198 -5.11 1.40 19.77
CA SER A 198 -6.51 1.20 20.17
C SER A 198 -7.18 2.52 20.59
N GLY A 199 -8.36 2.78 20.04
CA GLY A 199 -9.13 4.00 20.19
C GLY A 199 -8.97 5.00 19.04
N ASP A 200 -8.01 4.80 18.14
CA ASP A 200 -7.83 5.69 17.01
C ASP A 200 -8.86 5.44 15.89
N GLU A 201 -9.34 6.52 15.30
CA GLU A 201 -10.16 6.54 14.09
C GLU A 201 -9.32 7.14 12.95
N VAL A 202 -9.23 6.43 11.84
CA VAL A 202 -8.43 6.84 10.67
C VAL A 202 -9.36 7.10 9.50
N THR A 203 -9.15 8.23 8.80
CA THR A 203 -9.95 8.57 7.60
C THR A 203 -9.08 9.20 6.54
N VAL A 204 -9.23 8.76 5.30
CA VAL A 204 -8.62 9.37 4.10
C VAL A 204 -9.67 10.18 3.36
N HIS A 205 -9.35 11.44 3.11
CA HIS A 205 -10.19 12.38 2.37
C HIS A 205 -9.54 12.76 1.04
N ILE A 206 -10.36 13.06 0.03
CA ILE A 206 -9.94 13.77 -1.18
C ILE A 206 -10.76 15.06 -1.30
N ASP A 207 -10.08 16.21 -1.38
CA ASP A 207 -10.70 17.55 -1.40
C ASP A 207 -11.72 17.73 -0.27
N GLY A 208 -11.41 17.28 0.95
CA GLY A 208 -12.24 17.37 2.13
C GLY A 208 -13.41 16.37 2.20
N GLN A 209 -13.57 15.48 1.21
CA GLN A 209 -14.60 14.44 1.24
C GLN A 209 -14.03 13.14 1.83
N PRO A 210 -14.60 12.59 2.93
CA PRO A 210 -14.19 11.31 3.48
C PRO A 210 -14.56 10.17 2.52
N LEU A 211 -13.61 9.28 2.26
CA LEU A 211 -13.77 8.21 1.27
C LEU A 211 -13.41 6.82 1.79
N VAL A 212 -12.42 6.73 2.69
CA VAL A 212 -12.01 5.47 3.32
C VAL A 212 -11.76 5.71 4.79
N SER A 213 -12.19 4.76 5.63
CA SER A 213 -12.06 4.86 7.09
C SER A 213 -11.85 3.50 7.73
N CYS A 214 -11.27 3.51 8.93
CA CYS A 214 -11.25 2.38 9.85
C CYS A 214 -11.17 2.85 11.30
N THR A 215 -11.53 1.95 12.21
CA THR A 215 -11.36 2.13 13.65
C THR A 215 -10.35 1.12 14.16
N ILE A 216 -9.39 1.58 14.95
CA ILE A 216 -8.42 0.72 15.62
C ILE A 216 -8.98 0.39 17.02
N LYS A 217 -9.24 -0.88 17.29
CA LYS A 217 -9.87 -1.28 18.56
C LYS A 217 -9.42 -2.67 18.98
N ASP A 218 -9.04 -2.78 20.25
CA ASP A 218 -8.78 -4.10 20.84
C ASP A 218 -10.04 -4.97 20.80
N SER A 219 -9.87 -6.25 20.48
CA SER A 219 -10.95 -7.21 20.69
C SER A 219 -11.22 -7.27 22.20
N SER A 220 -12.46 -7.01 22.59
CA SER A 220 -12.88 -7.34 23.96
C SER A 220 -12.65 -8.83 24.16
N THR A 221 -11.81 -9.18 25.11
CA THR A 221 -11.63 -10.55 25.61
C THR A 221 -12.94 -11.12 26.11
#